data_0ab6ea2ef1c803d18c998cf02487fb1d
#
_entry.id   0ab6ea2ef1c803d18c998cf02487fb1d
#
_cell.length_a   1.000
_cell.length_b   1.000
_cell.length_c   1.000
_cell.angle_alpha   90.00
_cell.angle_beta   90.00
_cell.angle_gamma   90.00
#
_symmetry.space_group_name_H-M   'P 1'
#
loop_
_entity.id
_entity.type
_entity.pdbx_description
1 polymer ?
#
loop_
_entity_poly.entity_id
_entity_poly.type
_entity_poly.pdbx_seq_one_letter_code
_entity_poly.pdbx_strand_id
1 'polypeptide(L)'
;MTIYYNAQDRKPLVKAISEFTGADAVYLRTPTYAYRIDYFTVTREGNLEFDDRADSEEIEGLLEFLAERGFIAGNADTSEEVPADTDSAEYSEPVGLTVEVPLDGPAVGNLTKLLEAKGWLIRRALAVDSLPIEVTDNRVKFPWFADCGADECKAYTHFISALCELAANAKRVTAKEKETDNDKYAFRCFLLRLGFIGSEYKTERKILLRNLTGSSAFRNGGSANEVSE
;
A
#
# COMPACT_ATOMS: atom_id res chain seq x y z
N MET A 1 -6.15 6.08 -9.19
CA MET A 1 -6.02 4.85 -8.37
C MET A 1 -7.28 4.72 -7.52
N THR A 2 -7.84 3.51 -7.41
CA THR A 2 -9.10 3.28 -6.69
C THR A 2 -8.86 2.37 -5.49
N ILE A 3 -9.40 2.73 -4.33
CA ILE A 3 -9.45 1.86 -3.15
C ILE A 3 -10.90 1.51 -2.86
N TYR A 4 -11.16 0.22 -2.67
CA TYR A 4 -12.49 -0.28 -2.43
C TYR A 4 -12.81 -0.23 -0.92
N TYR A 5 -13.82 0.54 -0.55
CA TYR A 5 -14.40 0.54 0.78
C TYR A 5 -15.81 -0.03 0.65
N ASN A 6 -16.07 -1.21 1.19
CA ASN A 6 -17.43 -1.80 1.24
C ASN A 6 -18.34 -1.03 2.21
N ALA A 7 -18.42 0.27 2.07
CA ALA A 7 -19.27 1.12 2.90
C ALA A 7 -20.69 1.07 2.34
N GLN A 8 -21.59 0.34 3.01
CA GLN A 8 -23.03 0.33 2.68
C GLN A 8 -23.63 1.76 2.72
N ASP A 9 -23.12 2.64 3.56
CA ASP A 9 -23.41 4.06 3.53
C ASP A 9 -22.11 4.86 3.29
N ARG A 10 -22.04 5.52 2.17
CA ARG A 10 -20.88 6.34 1.76
C ARG A 10 -20.83 7.72 2.43
N LYS A 11 -21.92 8.19 3.05
CA LYS A 11 -21.97 9.51 3.68
C LYS A 11 -20.98 9.67 4.82
N PRO A 12 -20.81 8.69 5.74
CA PRO A 12 -19.78 8.75 6.76
C PRO A 12 -18.36 8.81 6.18
N LEU A 13 -18.09 8.05 5.11
CA LEU A 13 -16.81 8.10 4.40
C LEU A 13 -16.54 9.48 3.78
N VAL A 14 -17.52 10.04 3.07
CA VAL A 14 -17.45 11.40 2.51
C VAL A 14 -17.19 12.45 3.59
N LYS A 15 -17.89 12.36 4.73
CA LYS A 15 -17.69 13.25 5.85
C LYS A 15 -16.29 13.15 6.45
N ALA A 16 -15.77 11.94 6.61
CA ALA A 16 -14.44 11.70 7.15
C ALA A 16 -13.36 12.27 6.23
N ILE A 17 -13.49 12.10 4.90
CA ILE A 17 -12.55 12.67 3.92
C ILE A 17 -12.60 14.20 3.94
N SER A 18 -13.79 14.79 3.96
CA SER A 18 -13.97 16.24 4.06
C SER A 18 -13.36 16.82 5.34
N GLU A 19 -13.49 16.11 6.45
CA GLU A 19 -12.89 16.52 7.74
C GLU A 19 -11.35 16.43 7.72
N PHE A 20 -10.80 15.41 7.07
CA PHE A 20 -9.35 15.24 6.94
C PHE A 20 -8.72 16.31 6.03
N THR A 21 -9.32 16.54 4.85
CA THR A 21 -8.79 17.48 3.85
C THR A 21 -9.13 18.93 4.17
N GLY A 22 -10.14 19.18 5.00
CA GLY A 22 -10.71 20.51 5.23
C GLY A 22 -11.49 21.07 4.03
N ALA A 23 -11.71 20.25 2.99
CA ALA A 23 -12.41 20.64 1.78
C ALA A 23 -13.88 20.22 1.79
N ASP A 24 -14.75 21.03 1.18
CA ASP A 24 -16.17 20.73 1.08
C ASP A 24 -16.44 19.61 0.06
N ALA A 25 -17.32 18.69 0.43
CA ALA A 25 -17.76 17.61 -0.44
C ALA A 25 -18.77 18.11 -1.46
N VAL A 26 -18.44 18.03 -2.75
CA VAL A 26 -19.29 18.41 -3.87
C VAL A 26 -19.96 17.17 -4.48
N TYR A 27 -21.29 17.12 -4.44
CA TYR A 27 -22.03 16.03 -5.08
C TYR A 27 -22.16 16.26 -6.58
N LEU A 28 -21.61 15.35 -7.39
CA LEU A 28 -21.52 15.51 -8.85
C LEU A 28 -22.78 15.13 -9.64
N ARG A 29 -23.87 14.72 -8.97
CA ARG A 29 -25.15 14.35 -9.62
C ARG A 29 -24.98 13.36 -10.79
N THR A 30 -25.92 13.36 -11.73
CA THR A 30 -25.86 12.52 -12.95
C THR A 30 -24.73 12.98 -13.87
N PRO A 31 -23.97 12.06 -14.53
CA PRO A 31 -24.16 10.60 -14.57
C PRO A 31 -23.45 9.82 -13.45
N THR A 32 -22.46 10.42 -12.77
CA THR A 32 -21.55 9.69 -11.89
C THR A 32 -22.09 9.41 -10.50
N TYR A 33 -22.99 10.29 -9.99
CA TYR A 33 -23.49 10.24 -8.62
C TYR A 33 -22.40 10.16 -7.55
N ALA A 34 -21.18 10.62 -7.87
CA ALA A 34 -20.02 10.62 -6.98
C ALA A 34 -19.96 11.88 -6.12
N TYR A 35 -19.17 11.83 -5.06
CA TYR A 35 -18.77 13.01 -4.29
C TYR A 35 -17.31 13.32 -4.59
N ARG A 36 -17.01 14.56 -4.94
CA ARG A 36 -15.64 15.05 -5.09
C ARG A 36 -15.27 15.90 -3.89
N ILE A 37 -14.14 15.61 -3.29
CA ILE A 37 -13.56 16.33 -2.16
C ILE A 37 -12.10 16.58 -2.52
N ASP A 38 -11.77 17.78 -2.96
CA ASP A 38 -10.47 18.16 -3.49
C ASP A 38 -9.95 17.20 -4.57
N TYR A 39 -8.90 16.44 -4.30
CA TYR A 39 -8.31 15.43 -5.21
C TYR A 39 -8.90 14.03 -5.04
N PHE A 40 -9.84 13.88 -4.13
CA PHE A 40 -10.47 12.61 -3.80
C PHE A 40 -11.88 12.54 -4.39
N THR A 41 -12.26 11.37 -4.86
CA THR A 41 -13.62 11.11 -5.37
C THR A 41 -14.17 9.86 -4.71
N VAL A 42 -15.32 9.98 -4.05
CA VAL A 42 -16.07 8.83 -3.55
C VAL A 42 -17.11 8.45 -4.57
N THR A 43 -16.96 7.27 -5.16
CA THR A 43 -17.87 6.78 -6.21
C THR A 43 -19.26 6.44 -5.65
N ARG A 44 -20.20 6.12 -6.55
CA ARG A 44 -21.54 5.68 -6.17
C ARG A 44 -21.52 4.42 -5.32
N GLU A 45 -20.59 3.53 -5.58
CA GLU A 45 -20.38 2.24 -4.93
C GLU A 45 -19.66 2.37 -3.58
N GLY A 46 -19.23 3.59 -3.21
CA GLY A 46 -18.49 3.83 -1.97
C GLY A 46 -16.99 3.56 -2.08
N ASN A 47 -16.43 3.53 -3.29
CA ASN A 47 -15.01 3.40 -3.51
C ASN A 47 -14.34 4.78 -3.48
N LEU A 48 -13.09 4.81 -3.05
CA LEU A 48 -12.28 6.04 -3.01
C LEU A 48 -11.31 6.05 -4.20
N GLU A 49 -11.46 7.03 -5.06
CA GLU A 49 -10.56 7.29 -6.18
C GLU A 49 -9.69 8.51 -5.90
N PHE A 50 -8.44 8.45 -6.34
CA PHE A 50 -7.49 9.57 -6.22
C PHE A 50 -7.19 10.18 -7.57
N ASP A 51 -7.16 11.52 -7.59
CA ASP A 51 -6.57 12.26 -8.70
C ASP A 51 -5.04 12.16 -8.62
N ASP A 52 -4.36 12.11 -9.76
CA ASP A 52 -2.89 12.09 -9.86
C ASP A 52 -2.21 13.32 -9.24
N ARG A 53 -2.97 14.33 -8.85
CA ARG A 53 -2.48 15.54 -8.19
C ARG A 53 -2.38 15.42 -6.67
N ALA A 54 -3.01 14.40 -6.07
CA ALA A 54 -2.93 14.17 -4.64
C ALA A 54 -1.49 13.80 -4.23
N ASP A 55 -0.99 14.45 -3.19
CA ASP A 55 0.33 14.12 -2.64
C ASP A 55 0.30 12.75 -1.99
N SER A 56 1.39 12.03 -2.12
CA SER A 56 1.51 10.70 -1.57
C SER A 56 1.47 10.66 -0.04
N GLU A 57 1.93 11.69 0.64
CA GLU A 57 1.80 11.80 2.10
C GLU A 57 0.36 12.07 2.52
N GLU A 58 -0.35 12.86 1.73
CA GLU A 58 -1.76 13.17 1.97
C GLU A 58 -2.63 11.94 1.80
N ILE A 59 -2.38 11.12 0.77
CA ILE A 59 -3.07 9.84 0.56
C ILE A 59 -2.82 8.90 1.74
N GLU A 60 -1.57 8.74 2.18
CA GLU A 60 -1.25 7.88 3.32
C GLU A 60 -1.92 8.38 4.61
N GLY A 61 -1.83 9.68 4.88
CA GLY A 61 -2.47 10.27 6.04
C GLY A 61 -3.99 10.10 6.03
N LEU A 62 -4.63 10.24 4.87
CA LEU A 62 -6.05 9.98 4.72
C LEU A 62 -6.40 8.52 4.97
N LEU A 63 -5.64 7.57 4.44
CA LEU A 63 -5.90 6.14 4.65
C LEU A 63 -5.73 5.74 6.11
N GLU A 64 -4.71 6.28 6.80
CA GLU A 64 -4.52 6.11 8.23
C GLU A 64 -5.73 6.65 9.01
N PHE A 65 -6.15 7.88 8.70
CA PHE A 65 -7.29 8.53 9.36
C PHE A 65 -8.62 7.78 9.15
N LEU A 66 -8.85 7.26 7.93
CA LEU A 66 -10.03 6.46 7.63
C LEU A 66 -10.02 5.13 8.37
N ALA A 67 -8.86 4.47 8.46
CA ALA A 67 -8.73 3.22 9.20
C ALA A 67 -8.96 3.40 10.71
N GLU A 68 -8.50 4.52 11.30
CA GLU A 68 -8.78 4.87 12.70
C GLU A 68 -10.28 5.01 12.99
N ARG A 69 -11.06 5.44 12.00
CA ARG A 69 -12.51 5.59 12.09
C ARG A 69 -13.30 4.34 11.73
N GLY A 70 -12.60 3.22 11.51
CA GLY A 70 -13.21 1.94 11.23
C GLY A 70 -13.56 1.70 9.74
N PHE A 71 -13.14 2.58 8.84
CA PHE A 71 -13.23 2.32 7.42
C PHE A 71 -12.09 1.39 7.02
N ILE A 72 -12.42 0.12 6.83
CA ILE A 72 -11.45 -0.89 6.38
C ILE A 72 -11.59 -0.99 4.87
N ALA A 73 -10.48 -0.80 4.14
CA ALA A 73 -10.43 -1.11 2.73
C ALA A 73 -10.72 -2.61 2.56
N GLY A 74 -11.85 -2.93 1.95
CA GLY A 74 -12.33 -4.29 1.72
C GLY A 74 -12.33 -4.58 0.23
N ASN A 75 -12.21 -5.85 -0.10
CA ASN A 75 -12.32 -6.31 -1.48
C ASN A 75 -13.74 -6.11 -1.98
N ALA A 76 -13.89 -5.70 -3.24
CA ALA A 76 -15.11 -6.00 -3.97
C ALA A 76 -15.29 -7.52 -3.91
N ASP A 77 -16.37 -7.96 -3.25
CA ASP A 77 -16.78 -9.34 -3.20
C ASP A 77 -16.98 -9.83 -4.63
N THR A 78 -16.07 -10.63 -5.10
CA THR A 78 -16.36 -11.57 -6.16
C THR A 78 -16.10 -12.93 -5.54
N SER A 79 -17.19 -13.51 -5.05
CA SER A 79 -17.27 -14.91 -4.71
C SER A 79 -16.97 -15.72 -5.96
N GLU A 80 -15.74 -16.15 -6.11
CA GLU A 80 -15.41 -17.39 -6.81
C GLU A 80 -14.36 -18.09 -5.97
N GLU A 81 -14.85 -19.09 -5.25
CA GLU A 81 -14.02 -20.13 -4.67
C GLU A 81 -13.25 -20.80 -5.81
N VAL A 82 -11.94 -20.59 -5.84
CA VAL A 82 -11.05 -21.47 -6.60
C VAL A 82 -10.38 -22.38 -5.60
N PRO A 83 -10.46 -23.71 -5.78
CA PRO A 83 -10.00 -24.68 -4.80
C PRO A 83 -8.49 -24.56 -4.59
N ALA A 84 -8.13 -24.68 -3.33
CA ALA A 84 -6.75 -24.92 -2.93
C ALA A 84 -6.33 -26.28 -3.54
N ASP A 85 -5.49 -26.24 -4.54
CA ASP A 85 -4.73 -27.40 -4.96
C ASP A 85 -3.26 -27.21 -4.61
N THR A 86 -2.90 -27.94 -3.63
CA THR A 86 -1.87 -28.98 -3.57
C THR A 86 -0.42 -28.49 -3.73
N ASP A 87 0.24 -28.42 -2.57
CA ASP A 87 1.46 -29.18 -2.25
C ASP A 87 2.34 -29.53 -3.48
N SER A 88 3.32 -28.70 -3.70
CA SER A 88 4.59 -29.06 -4.29
C SER A 88 5.68 -28.30 -3.55
N ALA A 89 6.04 -28.82 -2.39
CA ALA A 89 7.30 -28.49 -1.77
C ALA A 89 8.42 -29.09 -2.63
N GLU A 90 8.73 -28.46 -3.75
CA GLU A 90 10.04 -28.59 -4.32
C GLU A 90 10.98 -27.75 -3.48
N TYR A 91 11.87 -28.41 -2.79
CA TYR A 91 13.04 -27.82 -2.17
C TYR A 91 13.92 -27.22 -3.28
N SER A 92 13.61 -26.00 -3.69
CA SER A 92 14.53 -25.22 -4.50
C SER A 92 15.59 -24.64 -3.56
N GLU A 93 16.84 -24.89 -3.87
CA GLU A 93 17.97 -24.24 -3.20
C GLU A 93 17.75 -22.72 -3.17
N PRO A 94 18.14 -22.03 -2.08
CA PRO A 94 17.96 -20.59 -1.98
C PRO A 94 18.69 -19.88 -3.11
N VAL A 95 17.94 -19.18 -3.93
CA VAL A 95 18.47 -18.44 -5.09
C VAL A 95 18.37 -16.96 -4.76
N GLY A 96 19.48 -16.24 -4.86
CA GLY A 96 19.49 -14.78 -4.74
C GLY A 96 18.60 -14.13 -5.80
N LEU A 97 17.70 -13.24 -5.39
CA LEU A 97 16.80 -12.53 -6.28
C LEU A 97 17.27 -11.09 -6.50
N THR A 98 17.59 -10.76 -7.73
CA THR A 98 17.74 -9.38 -8.20
C THR A 98 16.58 -9.06 -9.12
N VAL A 99 15.75 -8.10 -8.74
CA VAL A 99 14.64 -7.64 -9.57
C VAL A 99 15.13 -6.50 -10.45
N GLU A 100 14.81 -6.56 -11.75
CA GLU A 100 15.16 -5.51 -12.72
C GLU A 100 13.88 -4.99 -13.38
N VAL A 101 13.64 -3.68 -13.31
CA VAL A 101 12.44 -3.02 -13.83
C VAL A 101 12.83 -1.92 -14.80
N PRO A 102 12.19 -1.82 -15.97
CA PRO A 102 12.37 -0.67 -16.84
C PRO A 102 11.80 0.58 -16.18
N LEU A 103 12.61 1.65 -16.08
CA LEU A 103 12.21 2.88 -15.44
C LEU A 103 12.93 4.06 -16.09
N ASP A 104 12.21 5.14 -16.41
CA ASP A 104 12.76 6.35 -17.00
C ASP A 104 13.40 7.29 -15.97
N GLY A 105 14.20 8.26 -16.40
CA GLY A 105 14.94 9.16 -15.52
C GLY A 105 14.09 9.93 -14.51
N PRO A 106 12.95 10.55 -14.88
CA PRO A 106 12.06 11.22 -13.95
C PRO A 106 11.50 10.30 -12.88
N ALA A 107 11.12 9.08 -13.24
CA ALA A 107 10.62 8.08 -12.31
C ALA A 107 11.72 7.57 -11.36
N VAL A 108 12.97 7.46 -11.81
CA VAL A 108 14.12 7.16 -10.94
C VAL A 108 14.28 8.22 -9.85
N GLY A 109 14.13 9.51 -10.21
CA GLY A 109 14.17 10.60 -9.23
C GLY A 109 13.05 10.52 -8.18
N ASN A 110 11.86 10.12 -8.58
CA ASN A 110 10.74 9.88 -7.66
C ASN A 110 10.97 8.64 -6.79
N LEU A 111 11.49 7.56 -7.37
CA LEU A 111 11.86 6.34 -6.65
C LEU A 111 12.90 6.63 -5.55
N THR A 112 13.95 7.39 -5.87
CA THR A 112 14.97 7.77 -4.88
C THR A 112 14.34 8.51 -3.70
N LYS A 113 13.46 9.48 -3.95
CA LYS A 113 12.73 10.20 -2.89
C LYS A 113 11.80 9.30 -2.08
N LEU A 114 11.13 8.32 -2.72
CA LEU A 114 10.33 7.32 -2.02
C LEU A 114 11.19 6.46 -1.09
N LEU A 115 12.36 6.03 -1.57
CA LEU A 115 13.31 5.27 -0.75
C LEU A 115 13.92 6.12 0.37
N GLU A 116 14.13 7.42 0.18
CA GLU A 116 14.53 8.34 1.25
C GLU A 116 13.44 8.48 2.30
N ALA A 117 12.18 8.63 1.88
CA ALA A 117 11.04 8.83 2.78
C ALA A 117 10.59 7.57 3.53
N LYS A 118 10.68 6.40 2.89
CA LYS A 118 10.13 5.13 3.40
C LYS A 118 11.17 4.01 3.56
N GLY A 119 12.43 4.26 3.23
CA GLY A 119 13.47 3.24 3.19
C GLY A 119 13.70 2.56 4.54
N TRP A 120 13.61 3.29 5.65
CA TRP A 120 13.73 2.71 6.98
C TRP A 120 12.65 1.65 7.25
N LEU A 121 11.41 1.94 6.86
CA LEU A 121 10.27 1.05 7.03
C LEU A 121 10.36 -0.16 6.08
N ILE A 122 10.77 0.07 4.83
CA ILE A 122 11.00 -0.99 3.84
C ILE A 122 12.11 -1.94 4.31
N ARG A 123 13.25 -1.41 4.81
CA ARG A 123 14.35 -2.23 5.34
C ARG A 123 13.87 -3.14 6.46
N ARG A 124 13.10 -2.60 7.42
CA ARG A 124 12.55 -3.40 8.52
C ARG A 124 11.56 -4.45 8.04
N ALA A 125 10.69 -4.11 7.09
CA ALA A 125 9.70 -5.03 6.54
C ALA A 125 10.35 -6.20 5.78
N LEU A 126 11.36 -5.91 4.98
CA LEU A 126 12.05 -6.90 4.15
C LEU A 126 13.22 -7.58 4.90
N ALA A 127 13.57 -7.13 6.11
CA ALA A 127 14.73 -7.58 6.89
C ALA A 127 16.04 -7.45 6.10
N VAL A 128 16.25 -6.33 5.42
CA VAL A 128 17.46 -6.02 4.67
C VAL A 128 18.19 -4.82 5.29
N ASP A 129 19.52 -4.85 5.27
CA ASP A 129 20.34 -3.81 5.88
C ASP A 129 20.38 -2.51 5.06
N SER A 130 20.29 -2.64 3.74
CA SER A 130 20.36 -1.50 2.82
C SER A 130 19.45 -1.72 1.60
N LEU A 131 19.15 -0.63 0.91
CA LEU A 131 18.32 -0.63 -0.31
C LEU A 131 19.12 -0.04 -1.49
N PRO A 132 20.23 -0.67 -1.90
CA PRO A 132 20.99 -0.20 -3.05
C PRO A 132 20.17 -0.34 -4.32
N ILE A 133 20.24 0.66 -5.19
CA ILE A 133 19.69 0.59 -6.55
C ILE A 133 20.82 0.80 -7.54
N GLU A 134 20.83 0.01 -8.60
CA GLU A 134 21.74 0.16 -9.72
C GLU A 134 20.95 0.69 -10.90
N VAL A 135 21.28 1.91 -11.35
CA VAL A 135 20.60 2.55 -12.46
C VAL A 135 21.43 2.38 -13.73
N THR A 136 20.84 1.79 -14.74
CA THR A 136 21.36 1.75 -16.11
C THR A 136 20.44 2.57 -17.01
N ASP A 137 20.82 2.81 -18.28
CA ASP A 137 20.20 3.79 -19.18
C ASP A 137 18.65 3.84 -19.16
N ASN A 138 17.98 2.70 -18.99
CA ASN A 138 16.52 2.60 -18.96
C ASN A 138 16.00 1.55 -17.97
N ARG A 139 16.81 1.12 -17.00
CA ARG A 139 16.45 0.07 -16.06
C ARG A 139 17.04 0.35 -14.70
N VAL A 140 16.34 -0.12 -13.67
CA VAL A 140 16.78 -0.10 -12.29
C VAL A 140 16.80 -1.52 -11.75
N LYS A 141 17.92 -1.90 -11.14
CA LYS A 141 18.11 -3.20 -10.49
C LYS A 141 18.05 -3.04 -8.98
N PHE A 142 17.46 -4.01 -8.35
CA PHE A 142 17.23 -4.09 -6.90
C PHE A 142 17.87 -5.37 -6.36
N PRO A 143 19.16 -5.36 -6.01
CA PRO A 143 19.86 -6.54 -5.47
C PRO A 143 19.62 -6.67 -3.95
N TRP A 144 18.34 -6.71 -3.54
CA TRP A 144 17.98 -6.64 -2.12
C TRP A 144 17.88 -8.01 -1.44
N PHE A 145 17.70 -9.07 -2.20
CA PHE A 145 17.35 -10.38 -1.65
C PHE A 145 18.43 -11.42 -1.93
N ALA A 146 19.13 -11.82 -0.89
CA ALA A 146 20.17 -12.85 -1.01
C ALA A 146 19.58 -14.25 -1.19
N ASP A 147 18.51 -14.55 -0.45
CA ASP A 147 17.82 -15.82 -0.48
C ASP A 147 16.31 -15.60 -0.39
N CYS A 148 15.54 -16.25 -1.26
CA CYS A 148 14.08 -16.20 -1.18
C CYS A 148 13.43 -17.49 -1.70
N GLY A 149 12.37 -17.94 -1.03
CA GLY A 149 11.50 -19.01 -1.52
C GLY A 149 10.59 -18.52 -2.65
N ALA A 150 9.91 -19.43 -3.33
CA ALA A 150 9.08 -19.10 -4.51
C ALA A 150 8.00 -18.04 -4.20
N ASP A 151 7.28 -18.17 -3.08
CA ASP A 151 6.25 -17.20 -2.67
C ASP A 151 6.85 -15.86 -2.26
N GLU A 152 8.04 -15.88 -1.66
CA GLU A 152 8.77 -14.67 -1.30
C GLU A 152 9.27 -13.95 -2.54
N CYS A 153 9.85 -14.67 -3.49
CA CYS A 153 10.28 -14.10 -4.76
C CYS A 153 9.11 -13.42 -5.49
N LYS A 154 7.93 -14.06 -5.48
CA LYS A 154 6.71 -13.47 -6.05
C LYS A 154 6.32 -12.18 -5.33
N ALA A 155 6.22 -12.23 -3.99
CA ALA A 155 5.84 -11.07 -3.18
C ALA A 155 6.82 -9.91 -3.35
N TYR A 156 8.13 -10.18 -3.38
CA TYR A 156 9.17 -9.18 -3.55
C TYR A 156 9.18 -8.58 -4.95
N THR A 157 9.00 -9.38 -5.98
CA THR A 157 8.91 -8.90 -7.37
C THR A 157 7.69 -8.00 -7.55
N HIS A 158 6.53 -8.40 -7.04
CA HIS A 158 5.32 -7.56 -7.07
C HIS A 158 5.51 -6.26 -6.29
N PHE A 159 6.14 -6.32 -5.10
CA PHE A 159 6.41 -5.14 -4.28
C PHE A 159 7.29 -4.13 -5.02
N ILE A 160 8.39 -4.57 -5.62
CA ILE A 160 9.29 -3.70 -6.40
C ILE A 160 8.60 -3.15 -7.63
N SER A 161 7.84 -3.97 -8.36
CA SER A 161 7.10 -3.51 -9.54
C SER A 161 6.09 -2.43 -9.16
N ALA A 162 5.30 -2.63 -8.11
CA ALA A 162 4.33 -1.65 -7.62
C ALA A 162 5.00 -0.36 -7.10
N LEU A 163 6.17 -0.47 -6.48
CA LEU A 163 6.97 0.67 -6.04
C LEU A 163 7.46 1.51 -7.22
N CYS A 164 7.95 0.85 -8.28
CA CYS A 164 8.35 1.51 -9.53
C CYS A 164 7.15 2.15 -10.25
N GLU A 165 6.02 1.48 -10.28
CA GLU A 165 4.77 2.02 -10.84
C GLU A 165 4.30 3.28 -10.10
N LEU A 166 4.35 3.25 -8.76
CA LEU A 166 4.06 4.43 -7.96
C LEU A 166 5.02 5.58 -8.28
N ALA A 167 6.32 5.29 -8.43
CA ALA A 167 7.33 6.29 -8.79
C ALA A 167 7.12 6.88 -10.19
N ALA A 168 6.73 6.05 -11.17
CA ALA A 168 6.44 6.47 -12.54
C ALA A 168 5.19 7.35 -12.63
N ASN A 169 4.14 7.01 -11.89
CA ASN A 169 2.87 7.71 -11.91
C ASN A 169 2.82 8.96 -11.00
N ALA A 170 3.75 9.06 -10.05
CA ALA A 170 3.77 10.18 -9.11
C ALA A 170 4.29 11.47 -9.76
N LYS A 171 3.48 12.52 -9.77
CA LYS A 171 3.89 13.86 -10.23
C LYS A 171 4.85 14.55 -9.26
N ARG A 172 4.72 14.26 -7.97
CA ARG A 172 5.55 14.80 -6.91
C ARG A 172 5.67 13.80 -5.78
N VAL A 173 6.89 13.61 -5.29
CA VAL A 173 7.20 12.81 -4.11
C VAL A 173 7.99 13.66 -3.14
N THR A 174 7.63 13.63 -1.87
CA THR A 174 8.33 14.31 -0.78
C THR A 174 9.27 13.31 -0.10
N ALA A 175 10.53 13.70 0.07
CA ALA A 175 11.57 12.87 0.69
C ALA A 175 11.58 12.95 2.22
N LYS A 176 10.46 13.31 2.86
CA LYS A 176 10.40 13.49 4.31
C LYS A 176 10.08 12.17 5.01
N GLU A 177 11.02 11.71 5.82
CA GLU A 177 10.81 10.57 6.70
C GLU A 177 9.81 10.92 7.80
N LYS A 178 8.85 10.04 8.04
CA LYS A 178 7.85 10.18 9.09
C LYS A 178 7.97 9.01 10.06
N GLU A 179 8.31 9.28 11.29
CA GLU A 179 8.30 8.28 12.35
C GLU A 179 6.86 7.80 12.61
N THR A 180 6.72 6.51 12.84
CA THR A 180 5.43 5.88 13.14
C THR A 180 5.50 5.09 14.44
N ASP A 181 4.43 5.14 15.23
CA ASP A 181 4.33 4.40 16.48
C ASP A 181 4.09 2.90 16.23
N ASN A 182 3.54 2.54 15.07
CA ASN A 182 3.22 1.18 14.66
C ASN A 182 3.64 0.92 13.22
N ASP A 183 4.84 0.36 13.08
CA ASP A 183 5.45 0.08 11.77
C ASP A 183 4.63 -0.88 10.92
N LYS A 184 4.04 -1.90 11.55
CA LYS A 184 3.23 -2.89 10.84
C LYS A 184 1.97 -2.28 10.24
N TYR A 185 1.32 -1.39 10.99
CA TYR A 185 0.17 -0.65 10.50
C TYR A 185 0.57 0.31 9.38
N ALA A 186 1.63 1.10 9.58
CA ALA A 186 2.13 2.04 8.58
C ALA A 186 2.53 1.34 7.27
N PHE A 187 3.21 0.19 7.37
CA PHE A 187 3.59 -0.57 6.18
C PHE A 187 2.39 -1.23 5.50
N ARG A 188 1.38 -1.68 6.25
CA ARG A 188 0.13 -2.15 5.68
C ARG A 188 -0.56 -1.05 4.86
N CYS A 189 -0.67 0.17 5.40
CA CYS A 189 -1.23 1.31 4.67
C CYS A 189 -0.43 1.59 3.39
N PHE A 190 0.89 1.52 3.47
CA PHE A 190 1.76 1.67 2.30
C PHE A 190 1.52 0.57 1.26
N LEU A 191 1.37 -0.70 1.66
CA LEU A 191 1.02 -1.80 0.74
C LEU A 191 -0.33 -1.59 0.07
N LEU A 192 -1.35 -1.12 0.80
CA LEU A 192 -2.65 -0.78 0.21
C LEU A 192 -2.52 0.30 -0.86
N ARG A 193 -1.69 1.31 -0.60
CA ARG A 193 -1.38 2.35 -1.58
C ARG A 193 -0.66 1.80 -2.81
N LEU A 194 0.22 0.80 -2.64
CA LEU A 194 0.89 0.11 -3.74
C LEU A 194 -0.04 -0.84 -4.52
N GLY A 195 -1.32 -0.94 -4.14
CA GLY A 195 -2.28 -1.79 -4.84
C GLY A 195 -2.36 -3.23 -4.33
N PHE A 196 -1.73 -3.57 -3.20
CA PHE A 196 -1.88 -4.88 -2.57
C PHE A 196 -3.24 -5.03 -1.89
N ILE A 197 -4.31 -4.95 -2.69
CA ILE A 197 -5.70 -4.98 -2.26
C ILE A 197 -6.30 -6.28 -2.78
N GLY A 198 -7.11 -6.94 -1.96
CA GLY A 198 -7.77 -8.15 -2.39
C GLY A 198 -7.27 -9.42 -1.69
N SER A 199 -8.04 -10.50 -1.83
CA SER A 199 -7.71 -11.83 -1.29
C SER A 199 -6.48 -12.42 -1.98
N GLU A 200 -6.30 -12.13 -3.26
CA GLU A 200 -5.17 -12.53 -4.09
C GLU A 200 -3.80 -12.12 -3.50
N TYR A 201 -3.74 -10.93 -2.89
CA TYR A 201 -2.52 -10.43 -2.24
C TYR A 201 -2.39 -10.82 -0.76
N LYS A 202 -3.28 -11.65 -0.23
CA LYS A 202 -3.28 -12.02 1.21
C LYS A 202 -1.97 -12.68 1.63
N THR A 203 -1.47 -13.62 0.83
CA THR A 203 -0.20 -14.32 1.09
C THR A 203 0.97 -13.37 1.00
N GLU A 204 1.01 -12.53 -0.04
CA GLU A 204 2.09 -11.56 -0.25
C GLU A 204 2.12 -10.51 0.88
N ARG A 205 0.97 -9.96 1.28
CA ARG A 205 0.89 -9.08 2.45
C ARG A 205 1.37 -9.76 3.73
N LYS A 206 1.03 -11.04 3.94
CA LYS A 206 1.51 -11.79 5.11
C LYS A 206 3.05 -11.91 5.11
N ILE A 207 3.64 -12.20 3.95
CA ILE A 207 5.09 -12.26 3.76
C ILE A 207 5.72 -10.89 4.05
N LEU A 208 5.23 -9.84 3.42
CA LEU A 208 5.77 -8.49 3.52
C LEU A 208 5.61 -7.86 4.93
N LEU A 209 4.63 -8.30 5.72
CA LEU A 209 4.38 -7.80 7.08
C LEU A 209 4.99 -8.67 8.19
N ARG A 210 5.58 -9.79 7.87
CA ARG A 210 6.01 -10.80 8.90
C ARG A 210 7.10 -10.29 9.85
N ASN A 211 8.03 -9.48 9.34
CA ASN A 211 9.17 -8.98 10.11
C ASN A 211 8.84 -7.74 10.96
N LEU A 212 7.64 -7.20 10.80
CA LEU A 212 7.20 -6.02 11.53
C LEU A 212 6.39 -6.40 12.76
N THR A 213 6.66 -5.72 13.88
CA THR A 213 5.94 -5.86 15.14
C THR A 213 4.77 -4.90 15.22
N GLY A 214 3.76 -5.25 16.00
CA GLY A 214 2.57 -4.42 16.20
C GLY A 214 1.31 -4.99 15.56
N SER A 215 0.23 -4.24 15.63
CA SER A 215 -1.06 -4.58 15.01
C SER A 215 -1.12 -4.06 13.58
N SER A 216 -1.55 -4.91 12.65
CA SER A 216 -1.84 -4.45 11.28
C SER A 216 -3.23 -3.80 11.16
N ALA A 217 -4.06 -3.88 12.19
CA ALA A 217 -5.43 -3.37 12.17
C ALA A 217 -5.60 -2.03 12.90
N PHE A 218 -4.75 -1.73 13.87
CA PHE A 218 -4.89 -0.53 14.70
C PHE A 218 -3.57 0.22 14.77
N ARG A 219 -3.64 1.56 14.63
CA ARG A 219 -2.47 2.44 14.74
C ARG A 219 -1.83 2.37 16.13
N ASN A 220 -2.61 2.42 17.19
CA ASN A 220 -2.16 2.52 18.59
C ASN A 220 -2.02 1.15 19.27
N GLY A 221 -1.65 0.07 18.58
CA GLY A 221 -1.55 -1.26 19.15
C GLY A 221 -2.82 -1.62 19.93
N GLY A 222 -3.61 -2.58 19.46
CA GLY A 222 -4.91 -2.89 20.06
C GLY A 222 -4.84 -2.93 21.57
N SER A 223 -5.73 -2.19 22.23
CA SER A 223 -5.96 -2.26 23.67
C SER A 223 -6.17 -3.73 24.04
N ALA A 224 -5.27 -4.25 24.87
CA ALA A 224 -5.53 -5.51 25.55
C ALA A 224 -6.89 -5.37 26.25
N ASN A 225 -7.86 -6.19 25.87
CA ASN A 225 -9.06 -6.37 26.67
C ASN A 225 -8.59 -6.86 28.04
N GLU A 226 -8.48 -5.97 28.99
CA GLU A 226 -8.55 -6.33 30.41
C GLU A 226 -9.94 -6.89 30.63
N VAL A 227 -10.03 -8.21 30.62
CA VAL A 227 -11.15 -8.93 31.22
C VAL A 227 -11.01 -8.70 32.72
N SER A 228 -11.77 -7.77 33.26
CA SER A 228 -11.99 -7.66 34.68
C SER A 228 -12.87 -8.84 35.11
N GLU A 229 -12.34 -9.64 36.01
CA GLU A 229 -13.11 -10.55 36.83
C GLU A 229 -14.19 -9.81 37.65
#